data_cf0561457e7ecb30a912b777e1b9d5ce
#
_entry.id   cf0561457e7ecb30a912b777e1b9d5ce
#
_cell.length_a   1.000
_cell.length_b   1.000
_cell.length_c   1.000
_cell.angle_alpha   90.00
_cell.angle_beta   90.00
_cell.angle_gamma   90.00
#
_symmetry.space_group_name_H-M   'P 1'
#
loop_
_entity.id
_entity.type
_entity.pdbx_description
1 polymer ?
#
loop_
_entity_poly.entity_id
_entity_poly.type
_entity_poly.pdbx_seq_one_letter_code
_entity_poly.pdbx_strand_id
1 'polypeptide(L)' 'MTPDDFRAWHDAMNYTYDTGAKALGVSRGTYADWLSGRSRTTGKPITISRLVALACAALAAGMGEWATAAH' A
#
# COMPACT_ATOMS: atom_id res chain seq x y z
N MET A 1 -6.85 -1.26 -8.30
CA MET A 1 -7.06 -1.63 -6.88
C MET A 1 -7.99 -0.61 -6.23
N THR A 2 -9.02 -1.09 -5.59
CA THR A 2 -9.93 -0.23 -4.84
C THR A 2 -9.45 -0.06 -3.41
N PRO A 3 -9.94 0.95 -2.67
CA PRO A 3 -9.63 1.04 -1.23
C PRO A 3 -10.06 -0.19 -0.44
N ASP A 4 -11.15 -0.86 -0.84
CA ASP A 4 -11.56 -2.11 -0.21
C ASP A 4 -10.53 -3.22 -0.44
N ASP A 5 -9.98 -3.32 -1.66
CA ASP A 5 -8.91 -4.27 -1.96
C ASP A 5 -7.68 -3.96 -1.12
N PHE A 6 -7.34 -2.69 -0.98
CA PHE A 6 -6.18 -2.28 -0.20
C PHE A 6 -6.35 -2.63 1.28
N ARG A 7 -7.53 -2.40 1.83
CA ARG A 7 -7.83 -2.79 3.22
C ARG A 7 -7.73 -4.31 3.42
N ALA A 8 -8.24 -5.07 2.46
CA ALA A 8 -8.14 -6.54 2.53
C ALA A 8 -6.69 -7.00 2.50
N TRP A 9 -5.87 -6.40 1.63
CA TRP A 9 -4.44 -6.69 1.58
C TRP A 9 -3.74 -6.33 2.89
N HIS A 10 -4.02 -5.13 3.43
CA HIS A 10 -3.46 -4.65 4.68
C HIS A 10 -3.76 -5.63 5.83
N ASP A 11 -5.01 -6.09 5.93
CA ASP A 11 -5.42 -7.03 6.96
C ASP A 11 -4.75 -8.40 6.77
N ALA A 12 -4.70 -8.89 5.54
CA ALA A 12 -4.09 -10.18 5.22
C ALA A 12 -2.60 -10.20 5.52
N MET A 13 -1.91 -9.07 5.33
CA MET A 13 -0.48 -8.95 5.63
C MET A 13 -0.21 -8.70 7.11
N ASN A 14 -1.23 -8.46 7.89
CA ASN A 14 -1.09 -8.19 9.33
C ASN A 14 -0.27 -6.92 9.61
N TYR A 15 -0.35 -5.95 8.72
CA TYR A 15 0.39 -4.70 8.89
C TYR A 15 -0.33 -3.75 9.85
N THR A 16 0.47 -2.87 10.47
CA THR A 16 -0.02 -1.64 11.08
C THR A 16 0.13 -0.51 10.06
N TYR A 17 -0.36 0.69 10.39
CA TYR A 17 -0.16 1.86 9.54
C TYR A 17 1.33 2.13 9.31
N ASP A 18 2.13 2.03 10.38
CA ASP A 18 3.57 2.29 10.29
C ASP A 18 4.30 1.22 9.48
N THR A 19 4.03 -0.05 9.75
CA THR A 19 4.73 -1.14 9.07
C THR A 19 4.30 -1.26 7.62
N GLY A 20 3.02 -1.04 7.32
CA GLY A 20 2.53 -1.07 5.94
C GLY A 20 3.10 0.08 5.12
N ALA A 21 3.11 1.29 5.68
CA ALA A 21 3.69 2.45 5.00
C ALA A 21 5.18 2.24 4.71
N LYS A 22 5.90 1.69 5.67
CA LYS A 22 7.32 1.39 5.51
C LYS A 22 7.54 0.32 4.43
N ALA A 23 6.72 -0.71 4.41
CA ALA A 23 6.83 -1.78 3.41
C ALA A 23 6.63 -1.26 1.98
N LEU A 24 5.74 -0.30 1.79
CA LEU A 24 5.48 0.30 0.48
C LEU A 24 6.38 1.50 0.18
N GLY A 25 7.15 1.99 1.15
CA GLY A 25 8.01 3.14 0.96
C GLY A 25 7.26 4.46 0.85
N VAL A 26 6.13 4.60 1.53
CA VAL A 26 5.32 5.81 1.52
C VAL A 26 5.17 6.37 2.93
N SER A 27 4.69 7.60 3.03
CA SER A 27 4.41 8.20 4.35
C SER A 27 3.21 7.53 5.00
N ARG A 28 3.16 7.57 6.32
CA ARG A 28 2.03 7.05 7.07
C ARG A 28 0.73 7.75 6.67
N GLY A 29 0.80 9.04 6.40
CA GLY A 29 -0.37 9.81 5.97
C GLY A 29 -0.92 9.33 4.63
N THR A 30 -0.06 9.10 3.66
CA THR A 30 -0.46 8.56 2.36
C THR A 30 -1.09 7.17 2.52
N TYR A 31 -0.47 6.33 3.33
CA TYR A 31 -0.98 4.99 3.61
C TYR A 31 -2.38 5.05 4.24
N ALA A 32 -2.56 5.94 5.23
CA ALA A 32 -3.85 6.13 5.89
C ALA A 32 -4.92 6.60 4.91
N ASP A 33 -4.58 7.50 3.99
CA ASP A 33 -5.51 7.97 2.96
C ASP A 33 -5.97 6.83 2.06
N TRP A 34 -5.07 5.94 1.68
CA TRP A 34 -5.42 4.77 0.87
C TRP A 34 -6.36 3.82 1.64
N LEU A 35 -6.12 3.62 2.93
CA LEU A 35 -6.98 2.77 3.76
C LEU A 35 -8.38 3.35 3.91
N SER A 36 -8.48 4.68 4.08
CA SER A 36 -9.78 5.33 4.23
C SER A 36 -10.50 5.50 2.89
N GLY A 37 -9.76 5.53 1.79
CA GLY A 37 -10.31 5.78 0.46
C GLY A 37 -10.60 7.25 0.18
N ARG A 38 -10.18 8.14 1.07
CA ARG A 38 -10.39 9.58 0.92
C ARG A 38 -9.17 10.36 1.37
N SER A 39 -8.91 11.48 0.69
CA SER A 39 -7.86 12.39 1.10
C SER A 39 -8.25 13.11 2.40
N ARG A 40 -7.36 13.12 3.37
CA ARG A 40 -7.55 13.84 4.64
C ARG A 40 -7.64 15.35 4.41
N THR A 41 -6.97 15.85 3.37
CA THR A 41 -6.88 17.27 3.08
C THR A 41 -8.13 17.79 2.35
N THR A 42 -8.61 17.03 1.35
CA THR A 42 -9.69 17.49 0.48
C THR A 42 -11.00 16.72 0.69
N GLY A 43 -10.96 15.58 1.34
CA GLY A 43 -12.10 14.69 1.51
C GLY A 43 -12.54 13.99 0.22
N LYS A 44 -11.80 14.17 -0.87
CA LYS A 44 -12.14 13.57 -2.16
C LYS A 44 -11.76 12.10 -2.20
N PRO A 45 -12.50 11.27 -2.97
CA PRO A 45 -12.13 9.87 -3.16
C PRO A 45 -10.72 9.74 -3.75
N ILE A 46 -10.01 8.70 -3.33
CA ILE A 46 -8.67 8.41 -3.79
C ILE A 46 -8.70 7.19 -4.71
N THR A 47 -7.95 7.29 -5.82
CA THR A 47 -7.71 6.17 -6.70
C THR A 47 -6.33 5.59 -6.40
N ILE A 48 -6.28 4.31 -6.09
CA ILE A 48 -5.02 3.62 -5.84
C ILE A 48 -4.48 3.11 -7.17
N SER A 49 -3.26 3.54 -7.51
CA SER A 49 -2.68 3.27 -8.82
C SER A 49 -2.33 1.80 -9.01
N ARG A 50 -2.17 1.41 -10.28
CA ARG A 50 -1.70 0.07 -10.62
C ARG A 50 -0.31 -0.21 -10.05
N LEU A 51 0.55 0.81 -9.93
CA LEU A 51 1.87 0.64 -9.33
C LEU A 51 1.76 0.13 -7.90
N VAL A 52 0.84 0.69 -7.12
CA VAL A 52 0.60 0.26 -5.76
C VAL A 52 0.04 -1.16 -5.72
N ALA A 53 -0.90 -1.46 -6.61
CA ALA A 53 -1.47 -2.81 -6.70
C ALA A 53 -0.39 -3.85 -6.99
N LEU A 54 0.54 -3.54 -7.91
CA LEU A 54 1.65 -4.43 -8.23
C LEU A 54 2.60 -4.59 -7.05
N ALA A 55 2.87 -3.52 -6.33
CA ALA A 55 3.70 -3.57 -5.12
C ALA A 55 3.05 -4.43 -4.04
N CYS A 56 1.75 -4.29 -3.83
CA CYS A 56 1.01 -5.12 -2.88
C CYS A 56 1.07 -6.60 -3.24
N ALA A 57 0.92 -6.92 -4.52
CA ALA A 57 1.01 -8.31 -4.99
C ALA A 57 2.41 -8.88 -4.77
N ALA A 58 3.44 -8.10 -5.03
CA ALA A 58 4.82 -8.53 -4.81
C ALA A 58 5.09 -8.82 -3.33
N LEU A 59 4.64 -7.92 -2.46
CA LEU A 59 4.80 -8.10 -1.02
C LEU A 59 4.02 -9.32 -0.52
N ALA A 60 2.83 -9.54 -1.02
CA ALA A 60 2.03 -10.72 -0.66
C ALA A 60 2.71 -12.02 -1.09
N ALA A 61 3.45 -11.99 -2.19
CA ALA A 61 4.23 -13.13 -2.68
C ALA A 61 5.60 -13.26 -2.00
N GLY A 62 5.92 -12.38 -1.06
CA GLY A 62 7.20 -12.42 -0.35
C GLY A 62 8.36 -11.90 -1.18
N MET A 63 8.09 -11.13 -2.23
CA MET A 63 9.13 -10.57 -3.09
C MET A 63 9.60 -9.23 -2.56
N GLY A 64 10.90 -8.99 -2.65
CA GLY A 64 11.47 -7.68 -2.37
C GLY A 64 11.50 -6.81 -3.62
N GLU A 65 12.13 -5.65 -3.50
CA GLU A 65 12.30 -4.77 -4.66
C GLU A 65 13.25 -5.38 -5.67
N TRP A 66 13.04 -5.03 -6.92
CA TRP A 66 13.88 -5.53 -7.99
C TRP A 66 15.26 -4.87 -7.91
N ALA A 67 16.31 -5.67 -8.05
CA ALA A 67 17.68 -5.18 -8.05
C ALA A 67 18.54 -6.05 -8.96
N THR A 68 19.47 -5.41 -9.68
CA THR A 68 20.30 -6.11 -10.66
C THR A 68 21.33 -7.02 -10.02
N ALA A 69 21.83 -6.67 -8.88
CA ALA A 69 22.87 -7.43 -8.20
C ALA A 69 22.30 -8.07 -6.96
N ALA A 70 21.28 -8.82 -7.16
CA ALA A 70 20.50 -9.33 -6.08
C ALA A 70 21.20 -10.39 -5.28
N HIS A 71 22.15 -10.30 -4.98
CA HIS A 71 22.73 -11.17 -4.05
C HIS A 71 24.07 -11.28 -3.86
#